data_8e8bcee9c119f81796db82efd635357b
#
_entry.id   8e8bcee9c119f81796db82efd635357b
#
_cell.length_a   1.000
_cell.length_b   1.000
_cell.length_c   1.000
_cell.angle_alpha   90.00
_cell.angle_beta   90.00
_cell.angle_gamma   90.00
#
_symmetry.space_group_name_H-M   'P 1'
#
loop_
_entity.id
_entity.type
_entity.pdbx_description
1 polymer ?
#
loop_
_entity_poly.entity_id
_entity_poly.type
_entity_poly.pdbx_seq_one_letter_code
_entity_poly.pdbx_strand_id
1 'polypeptide(L)'
;MSRKRVKKSEFVIVWEFRVRSAKRRAFETAYGPDGDWARFFRRGKGYIHTELLSDRGTQLRYLTLDFWESRPDYERFKKENRAEYQAIDKKCESLTEKEVEIGQFTRR
;
A
#
# COMPACT_ATOMS: atom_id res chain seq x y z
N MET A 1 3.49 35.42 8.85
CA MET A 1 4.38 34.31 8.88
C MET A 1 3.97 33.23 7.91
N SER A 2 4.89 32.82 7.18
CA SER A 2 4.60 31.81 6.23
C SER A 2 4.57 30.48 6.90
N ARG A 3 3.50 29.78 6.71
CA ARG A 3 3.41 28.44 7.22
C ARG A 3 3.79 27.51 6.13
N LYS A 4 4.72 26.65 6.42
CA LYS A 4 5.04 25.65 5.48
C LYS A 4 3.83 24.78 5.25
N ARG A 5 3.49 24.62 4.01
CA ARG A 5 2.36 23.79 3.71
C ARG A 5 2.72 22.34 3.98
N VAL A 6 2.00 21.77 4.89
CA VAL A 6 2.17 20.34 5.19
C VAL A 6 1.28 19.57 4.22
N LYS A 7 1.90 18.65 3.53
CA LYS A 7 1.15 17.79 2.64
C LYS A 7 0.24 16.92 3.49
N LYS A 8 -1.03 17.04 3.27
CA LYS A 8 -1.99 16.28 4.02
C LYS A 8 -2.28 14.98 3.34
N SER A 9 -2.25 13.92 4.11
CA SER A 9 -2.73 12.66 3.62
C SER A 9 -4.22 12.61 3.92
N GLU A 10 -5.00 12.89 2.94
CA GLU A 10 -6.44 12.90 3.12
C GLU A 10 -7.07 11.57 2.85
N PHE A 11 -6.30 10.60 2.35
CA PHE A 11 -6.84 9.34 1.92
C PHE A 11 -5.88 8.22 2.23
N VAL A 12 -6.37 7.19 2.92
CA VAL A 12 -5.56 6.05 3.31
C VAL A 12 -6.30 4.78 2.95
N ILE A 13 -5.62 3.87 2.27
CA ILE A 13 -6.19 2.56 1.98
C ILE A 13 -5.49 1.55 2.85
N VAL A 14 -6.27 0.75 3.54
CA VAL A 14 -5.72 -0.26 4.45
C VAL A 14 -6.07 -1.64 3.95
N TRP A 15 -5.04 -2.47 3.81
CA TRP A 15 -5.21 -3.86 3.40
C TRP A 15 -4.71 -4.77 4.50
N GLU A 16 -5.34 -5.92 4.65
CA GLU A 16 -4.90 -6.98 5.56
C GLU A 16 -4.41 -8.15 4.74
N PHE A 17 -3.30 -8.74 5.16
CA PHE A 17 -2.72 -9.89 4.46
C PHE A 17 -2.45 -11.01 5.44
N ARG A 18 -2.69 -12.24 4.97
CA ARG A 18 -2.20 -13.43 5.64
C ARG A 18 -1.11 -13.98 4.76
N VAL A 19 0.11 -13.99 5.25
CA VAL A 19 1.29 -14.28 4.45
C VAL A 19 1.70 -15.74 4.63
N ARG A 20 2.11 -16.38 3.54
CA ARG A 20 2.60 -17.75 3.63
C ARG A 20 3.92 -17.75 4.37
N SER A 21 4.10 -18.69 5.30
CA SER A 21 5.28 -18.67 6.17
C SER A 21 6.58 -18.71 5.38
N ALA A 22 6.63 -19.49 4.31
CA ALA A 22 7.84 -19.58 3.50
C ALA A 22 8.09 -18.32 2.67
N LYS A 23 7.13 -17.41 2.62
CA LYS A 23 7.22 -16.21 1.79
C LYS A 23 7.33 -14.92 2.58
N ARG A 24 7.53 -15.01 3.88
CA ARG A 24 7.55 -13.83 4.72
C ARG A 24 8.54 -12.76 4.22
N ARG A 25 9.77 -13.18 3.97
CA ARG A 25 10.79 -12.22 3.58
C ARG A 25 10.46 -11.59 2.22
N ALA A 26 10.02 -12.41 1.28
CA ALA A 26 9.65 -11.90 -0.03
C ALA A 26 8.47 -10.93 0.07
N PHE A 27 7.52 -11.24 0.95
CA PHE A 27 6.39 -10.36 1.17
C PHE A 27 6.83 -9.02 1.74
N GLU A 28 7.66 -9.02 2.77
CA GLU A 28 8.10 -7.78 3.40
C GLU A 28 8.90 -6.93 2.43
N THR A 29 9.67 -7.58 1.56
CA THR A 29 10.41 -6.86 0.53
C THR A 29 9.46 -6.21 -0.47
N ALA A 30 8.45 -6.91 -0.92
CA ALA A 30 7.55 -6.40 -1.95
C ALA A 30 6.59 -5.33 -1.41
N TYR A 31 6.15 -5.47 -0.17
CA TYR A 31 5.11 -4.62 0.39
C TYR A 31 5.60 -3.58 1.37
N GLY A 32 6.89 -3.53 1.64
CA GLY A 32 7.44 -2.54 2.57
C GLY A 32 7.49 -1.14 2.00
N PRO A 33 7.92 -0.17 2.82
CA PRO A 33 7.93 1.24 2.41
C PRO A 33 8.76 1.54 1.17
N ASP A 34 9.74 0.70 0.86
CA ASP A 34 10.56 0.87 -0.32
C ASP A 34 10.45 -0.33 -1.25
N GLY A 35 9.37 -1.09 -1.14
CA GLY A 35 9.18 -2.29 -1.93
C GLY A 35 8.58 -2.03 -3.29
N ASP A 36 8.23 -3.11 -3.96
CA ASP A 36 7.71 -3.06 -5.32
C ASP A 36 6.49 -2.15 -5.45
N TRP A 37 5.54 -2.30 -4.52
CA TRP A 37 4.32 -1.50 -4.57
C TRP A 37 4.61 -0.03 -4.33
N ALA A 38 5.41 0.30 -3.31
CA ALA A 38 5.70 1.69 -2.99
C ALA A 38 6.44 2.36 -4.13
N ARG A 39 7.41 1.66 -4.72
CA ARG A 39 8.15 2.23 -5.85
C ARG A 39 7.24 2.50 -7.04
N PHE A 40 6.28 1.59 -7.28
CA PHE A 40 5.32 1.77 -8.34
C PHE A 40 4.43 2.99 -8.07
N PHE A 41 3.87 3.08 -6.85
CA PHE A 41 2.99 4.18 -6.49
C PHE A 41 3.70 5.54 -6.51
N ARG A 42 5.01 5.56 -6.25
CA ARG A 42 5.77 6.82 -6.27
C ARG A 42 5.71 7.55 -7.58
N ARG A 43 5.38 6.86 -8.64
CA ARG A 43 5.24 7.48 -9.94
C ARG A 43 3.93 8.25 -10.05
N GLY A 44 3.04 8.08 -9.10
CA GLY A 44 1.72 8.70 -9.13
C GLY A 44 1.69 10.05 -8.43
N LYS A 45 1.02 10.99 -9.07
CA LYS A 45 0.80 12.28 -8.44
C LYS A 45 -0.11 12.08 -7.23
N GLY A 46 0.29 12.63 -6.12
CA GLY A 46 -0.51 12.55 -4.91
C GLY A 46 -0.15 11.41 -3.98
N TYR A 47 0.71 10.51 -4.40
CA TYR A 47 1.16 9.46 -3.50
C TYR A 47 2.07 10.05 -2.42
N ILE A 48 1.92 9.58 -1.19
CA ILE A 48 2.71 10.09 -0.08
C ILE A 48 3.70 9.04 0.41
N HIS A 49 3.21 7.93 0.96
CA HIS A 49 4.08 6.86 1.39
C HIS A 49 3.26 5.63 1.78
N THR A 50 3.95 4.55 2.06
CA THR A 50 3.34 3.29 2.47
C THR A 50 3.95 2.87 3.80
N GLU A 51 3.12 2.32 4.67
CA GLU A 51 3.59 1.71 5.91
C GLU A 51 3.20 0.25 5.92
N LEU A 52 4.09 -0.57 6.44
CA LEU A 52 3.84 -2.00 6.59
C LEU A 52 3.90 -2.32 8.07
N LEU A 53 2.84 -2.92 8.59
CA LEU A 53 2.74 -3.27 10.00
C LEU A 53 2.58 -4.77 10.14
N SER A 54 3.31 -5.38 11.07
CA SER A 54 3.09 -6.78 11.40
C SER A 54 2.32 -6.85 12.69
N ASP A 55 1.38 -7.81 12.75
CA ASP A 55 0.55 -7.98 13.92
C ASP A 55 1.37 -8.64 15.03
N ARG A 56 1.41 -8.02 16.19
CA ARG A 56 2.16 -8.57 17.32
C ARG A 56 1.47 -9.76 17.94
N GLY A 57 0.16 -9.87 17.75
CA GLY A 57 -0.60 -10.95 18.35
C GLY A 57 -0.85 -12.15 17.45
N THR A 58 -0.69 -11.99 16.16
CA THR A 58 -0.96 -13.06 15.20
C THR A 58 0.15 -13.12 14.18
N GLN A 59 0.88 -14.22 14.15
CA GLN A 59 1.98 -14.37 13.20
C GLN A 59 1.48 -14.35 11.77
N LEU A 60 2.28 -13.78 10.88
CA LEU A 60 2.01 -13.76 9.44
C LEU A 60 0.79 -12.95 9.06
N ARG A 61 0.29 -12.14 9.97
CA ARG A 61 -0.76 -11.19 9.66
C ARG A 61 -0.14 -9.81 9.57
N TYR A 62 -0.39 -9.13 8.45
CA TYR A 62 0.18 -7.82 8.17
C TYR A 62 -0.88 -6.85 7.71
N LEU A 63 -0.61 -5.58 7.92
CA LEU A 63 -1.42 -4.51 7.33
C LEU A 63 -0.52 -3.62 6.50
N THR A 64 -1.03 -3.16 5.37
CA THR A 64 -0.38 -2.09 4.63
C THR A 64 -1.29 -0.88 4.66
N LEU A 65 -0.67 0.29 4.78
CA LEU A 65 -1.37 1.55 4.74
C LEU A 65 -0.75 2.37 3.62
N ASP A 66 -1.53 2.66 2.60
CA ASP A 66 -1.06 3.48 1.49
C ASP A 66 -1.68 4.85 1.61
N PHE A 67 -0.82 5.87 1.76
CA PHE A 67 -1.25 7.24 1.99
C PHE A 67 -1.18 8.05 0.71
N TRP A 68 -2.30 8.67 0.36
CA TRP A 68 -2.41 9.52 -0.83
C TRP A 68 -2.99 10.87 -0.43
N GLU A 69 -2.73 11.89 -1.24
CA GLU A 69 -3.30 13.20 -0.97
C GLU A 69 -4.81 13.20 -1.12
N SER A 70 -5.32 12.39 -2.05
CA SER A 70 -6.75 12.32 -2.26
C SER A 70 -7.12 10.99 -2.93
N ARG A 71 -8.40 10.62 -2.79
CA ARG A 71 -8.89 9.43 -3.44
C ARG A 71 -8.85 9.56 -4.98
N PRO A 72 -9.23 10.71 -5.56
CA PRO A 72 -9.13 10.85 -7.00
C PRO A 72 -7.72 10.63 -7.54
N ASP A 73 -6.68 11.06 -6.79
CA ASP A 73 -5.30 10.82 -7.21
C ASP A 73 -5.01 9.33 -7.30
N TYR A 74 -5.43 8.59 -6.29
CA TYR A 74 -5.22 7.15 -6.27
C TYR A 74 -5.95 6.47 -7.42
N GLU A 75 -7.23 6.81 -7.61
CA GLU A 75 -8.02 6.16 -8.64
C GLU A 75 -7.52 6.49 -10.03
N ARG A 76 -7.08 7.72 -10.26
CA ARG A 76 -6.51 8.09 -11.53
C ARG A 76 -5.24 7.30 -11.81
N PHE A 77 -4.38 7.17 -10.81
CA PHE A 77 -3.14 6.42 -10.98
C PHE A 77 -3.43 4.96 -11.33
N LYS A 78 -4.36 4.33 -10.62
CA LYS A 78 -4.71 2.93 -10.91
C LYS A 78 -5.24 2.79 -12.32
N LYS A 79 -6.09 3.70 -12.73
CA LYS A 79 -6.69 3.64 -14.04
C LYS A 79 -5.64 3.80 -15.13
N GLU A 80 -4.74 4.76 -14.95
CA GLU A 80 -3.74 5.05 -15.96
C GLU A 80 -2.62 4.02 -16.02
N ASN A 81 -2.45 3.23 -14.96
CA ASN A 81 -1.38 2.24 -14.90
C ASN A 81 -1.92 0.84 -14.64
N ARG A 82 -3.08 0.56 -15.18
CA ARG A 82 -3.76 -0.71 -14.92
C ARG A 82 -2.92 -1.93 -15.24
N ALA A 83 -2.27 -1.94 -16.40
CA ALA A 83 -1.50 -3.09 -16.82
C ALA A 83 -0.35 -3.39 -15.86
N GLU A 84 0.35 -2.34 -15.42
CA GLU A 84 1.43 -2.53 -14.47
C GLU A 84 0.93 -2.94 -13.10
N TYR A 85 -0.19 -2.37 -12.68
CA TYR A 85 -0.80 -2.74 -11.42
C TYR A 85 -1.11 -4.24 -11.42
N GLN A 86 -1.74 -4.71 -12.48
CA GLN A 86 -2.10 -6.12 -12.58
C GLN A 86 -0.88 -7.02 -12.64
N ALA A 87 0.19 -6.56 -13.29
CA ALA A 87 1.41 -7.35 -13.37
C ALA A 87 2.05 -7.54 -11.99
N ILE A 88 2.10 -6.48 -11.18
CA ILE A 88 2.64 -6.59 -9.84
C ILE A 88 1.74 -7.46 -8.97
N ASP A 89 0.43 -7.26 -9.10
CA ASP A 89 -0.54 -8.03 -8.33
C ASP A 89 -0.38 -9.51 -8.62
N LYS A 90 -0.26 -9.88 -9.88
CA LYS A 90 -0.08 -11.27 -10.25
C LYS A 90 1.23 -11.82 -9.73
N LYS A 91 2.30 -11.03 -9.81
CA LYS A 91 3.60 -11.44 -9.32
C LYS A 91 3.56 -11.73 -7.84
N CYS A 92 2.75 -11.00 -7.09
CA CYS A 92 2.70 -11.12 -5.64
C CYS A 92 1.66 -12.10 -5.13
N GLU A 93 0.79 -12.63 -5.99
CA GLU A 93 -0.31 -13.43 -5.49
C GLU A 93 0.14 -14.71 -4.79
N SER A 94 1.31 -15.22 -5.12
CA SER A 94 1.80 -16.42 -4.46
C SER A 94 2.36 -16.18 -3.07
N LEU A 95 2.47 -14.92 -2.68
CA LEU A 95 3.07 -14.57 -1.38
C LEU A 95 2.08 -14.69 -0.23
N THR A 96 0.78 -14.64 -0.53
CA THR A 96 -0.23 -14.55 0.51
C THR A 96 -1.26 -15.65 0.35
N GLU A 97 -1.87 -16.00 1.48
CA GLU A 97 -3.02 -16.92 1.49
C GLU A 97 -4.31 -16.14 1.39
N LYS A 98 -4.28 -14.88 1.81
CA LYS A 98 -5.49 -14.07 1.87
C LYS A 98 -5.12 -12.60 1.84
N GLU A 99 -5.89 -11.82 1.14
CA GLU A 99 -5.75 -10.36 1.20
C GLU A 99 -7.15 -9.76 1.15
N VAL A 100 -7.35 -8.76 2.00
CA VAL A 100 -8.66 -8.14 2.15
C VAL A 100 -8.47 -6.64 2.29
N GLU A 101 -9.22 -5.87 1.52
CA GLU A 101 -9.22 -4.43 1.74
C GLU A 101 -10.06 -4.17 2.99
N ILE A 102 -9.41 -3.69 4.05
CA ILE A 102 -10.09 -3.37 5.29
C ILE A 102 -10.98 -2.16 5.08
N GLY A 103 -10.48 -1.17 4.36
CA GLY A 103 -11.27 0.01 4.09
C GLY A 103 -10.45 1.16 3.56
N GLN A 104 -11.15 2.21 3.25
CA GLN A 104 -10.56 3.45 2.80
C GLN A 104 -10.97 4.52 3.80
N PHE A 105 -10.00 5.30 4.25
CA PHE A 105 -10.21 6.20 5.37
C PHE A 105 -9.75 7.61 5.06
N THR A 106 -10.35 8.56 5.73
CA THR A 106 -9.94 9.95 5.64
C THR A 106 -9.25 10.32 6.96
N ARG A 107 -8.10 10.95 6.85
CA ARG A 107 -7.40 11.38 8.05
C ARG A 107 -8.12 12.56 8.67
N ARG A 108 -8.24 12.56 9.98
CA ARG A 108 -8.88 13.66 10.71
C ARG A 108 -7.88 14.44 11.54
#